data_64ead3f609e5c40344002123ed4ccdd3
#
_entry.id   64ead3f609e5c40344002123ed4ccdd3
#
_cell.length_a   1.000
_cell.length_b   1.000
_cell.length_c   1.000
_cell.angle_alpha   90.00
_cell.angle_beta   90.00
_cell.angle_gamma   90.00
#
_symmetry.space_group_name_H-M   'P 1'
#
loop_
_entity.id
_entity.type
_entity.pdbx_description
1 polymer ?
#
loop_
_entity_poly.entity_id
_entity_poly.type
_entity_poly.pdbx_seq_one_letter_code
_entity_poly.pdbx_strand_id
1 'polypeptide(L)'
;EEFIEPDNLDYVIIKTKISTIENNGSLYEATRRAWHLSLEKVKSYPYVLSTINGVVEEVYEVDNWYESKEMNRVEFNGHVAPECVRSLFIDKKIPGIYRKKGSANPALYKRKSQ
;
A
#
# COMPACT_ATOMS: atom_id res chain seq x y z
N GLU A 1 7.06 15.44 7.18
CA GLU A 1 8.33 14.72 7.37
C GLU A 1 8.19 13.29 6.89
N GLU A 2 9.29 12.70 6.47
CA GLU A 2 9.28 11.33 5.95
C GLU A 2 9.32 10.33 7.09
N PHE A 3 8.66 9.18 6.87
CA PHE A 3 8.79 8.12 7.85
C PHE A 3 10.17 7.43 7.71
N ILE A 4 10.61 6.86 8.81
CA ILE A 4 11.85 6.08 8.83
C ILE A 4 11.47 4.64 8.52
N GLU A 5 12.11 4.05 7.50
CA GLU A 5 11.77 2.69 7.09
C GLU A 5 12.12 1.69 8.17
N PRO A 6 11.13 0.97 8.70
CA PRO A 6 11.41 -0.06 9.69
C PRO A 6 12.07 -1.26 9.02
N ASP A 7 13.13 -1.77 9.64
CA ASP A 7 13.89 -2.87 9.06
C ASP A 7 13.15 -4.20 9.11
N ASN A 8 12.18 -4.33 9.99
CA ASN A 8 11.55 -5.60 10.29
C ASN A 8 10.16 -5.77 9.67
N LEU A 9 9.78 -4.90 8.74
CA LEU A 9 8.46 -4.97 8.11
C LEU A 9 8.58 -5.07 6.60
N ASP A 10 7.71 -5.91 6.04
CA ASP A 10 7.51 -5.97 4.59
C ASP A 10 6.20 -5.25 4.31
N TYR A 11 6.19 -4.32 3.36
CA TYR A 11 4.97 -3.62 3.01
C TYR A 11 4.97 -3.17 1.56
N VAL A 12 3.76 -2.97 1.06
CA VAL A 12 3.54 -2.44 -0.28
C VAL A 12 3.00 -1.02 -0.11
N ILE A 13 3.56 -0.08 -0.86
CA ILE A 13 3.07 1.31 -0.86
C ILE A 13 2.18 1.47 -2.07
N ILE A 14 0.92 1.81 -1.86
CA ILE A 14 -0.04 2.01 -2.94
C ILE A 14 -0.41 3.48 -2.99
N LYS A 15 -0.25 4.06 -4.18
CA LYS A 15 -0.58 5.46 -4.44
C LYS A 15 -2.03 5.54 -4.92
N THR A 16 -2.85 6.31 -4.20
CA THR A 16 -4.24 6.52 -4.59
C THR A 16 -4.48 8.00 -4.87
N LYS A 17 -5.68 8.31 -5.33
CA LYS A 17 -6.13 9.66 -5.61
C LYS A 17 -7.50 9.88 -4.98
N ILE A 18 -7.80 11.13 -4.67
CA ILE A 18 -9.10 11.48 -4.11
C ILE A 18 -10.22 11.03 -5.04
N SER A 19 -10.06 11.23 -6.34
CA SER A 19 -11.08 10.81 -7.31
C SER A 19 -11.31 9.30 -7.28
N THR A 20 -10.26 8.52 -7.10
CA THR A 20 -10.37 7.07 -7.00
C THR A 20 -11.15 6.68 -5.74
N ILE A 21 -10.89 7.38 -4.64
CA ILE A 21 -11.61 7.15 -3.39
C ILE A 21 -13.09 7.42 -3.57
N GLU A 22 -13.42 8.54 -4.20
CA GLU A 22 -14.82 8.92 -4.45
C GLU A 22 -15.52 7.89 -5.34
N ASN A 23 -14.83 7.40 -6.36
CA ASN A 23 -15.39 6.41 -7.28
C ASN A 23 -15.60 5.05 -6.64
N ASN A 24 -14.80 4.70 -5.64
CA ASN A 24 -14.87 3.39 -5.00
C ASN A 24 -15.59 3.42 -3.64
N GLY A 25 -15.95 4.60 -3.16
CA GLY A 25 -16.73 4.75 -1.95
C GLY A 25 -15.97 4.92 -0.66
N SER A 26 -14.69 4.51 -0.61
CA SER A 26 -13.88 4.68 0.59
C SER A 26 -12.41 4.51 0.25
N LEU A 27 -11.56 4.96 1.17
CA LEU A 27 -10.12 4.78 1.03
C LEU A 27 -9.76 3.29 0.98
N TYR A 28 -10.39 2.49 1.82
CA TYR A 28 -10.14 1.06 1.85
C TYR A 28 -10.47 0.42 0.50
N GLU A 29 -11.65 0.71 -0.04
CA GLU A 29 -12.06 0.15 -1.32
C GLU A 29 -11.14 0.59 -2.45
N ALA A 30 -10.70 1.86 -2.43
CA ALA A 30 -9.79 2.37 -3.45
C ALA A 30 -8.41 1.71 -3.34
N THR A 31 -7.99 1.36 -2.14
CA THR A 31 -6.66 0.81 -1.90
C THR A 31 -6.60 -0.68 -2.16
N ARG A 32 -7.66 -1.43 -1.82
CA ARG A 32 -7.61 -2.89 -1.85
C ARG A 32 -7.69 -3.49 -3.25
N ARG A 33 -8.10 -2.72 -4.26
CA ARG A 33 -8.31 -3.30 -5.60
C ARG A 33 -8.14 -2.28 -6.70
N ALA A 34 -8.01 -2.65 -7.86
CA ALA A 34 -7.62 -3.90 -8.48
C ALA A 34 -6.33 -3.57 -9.20
N TRP A 35 -5.23 -4.15 -8.78
CA TRP A 35 -3.91 -3.64 -9.19
C TRP A 35 -3.22 -4.62 -10.13
N HIS A 36 -2.45 -4.07 -11.06
CA HIS A 36 -1.59 -4.88 -11.93
C HIS A 36 -0.35 -5.29 -11.14
N LEU A 37 -0.54 -6.28 -10.29
CA LEU A 37 0.54 -6.79 -9.45
C LEU A 37 0.62 -8.29 -9.62
N SER A 38 1.79 -8.85 -9.38
CA SER A 38 1.96 -10.28 -9.37
C SER A 38 1.50 -10.84 -8.03
N LEU A 39 0.53 -11.77 -8.07
CA LEU A 39 0.07 -12.41 -6.86
C LEU A 39 1.20 -13.13 -6.15
N GLU A 40 2.08 -13.79 -6.92
CA GLU A 40 3.22 -14.49 -6.33
C GLU A 40 4.13 -13.54 -5.56
N LYS A 41 4.27 -12.32 -6.05
CA LYS A 41 5.13 -11.34 -5.39
C LYS A 41 4.47 -10.74 -4.16
N VAL A 42 3.18 -10.33 -4.27
CA VAL A 42 2.55 -9.59 -3.16
C VAL A 42 2.06 -10.49 -2.04
N LYS A 43 1.82 -11.77 -2.30
CA LYS A 43 1.18 -12.63 -1.30
C LYS A 43 1.98 -12.77 -0.01
N SER A 44 3.26 -12.43 -0.03
CA SER A 44 4.11 -12.49 1.16
C SER A 44 4.21 -11.15 1.89
N TYR A 45 3.52 -10.11 1.40
CA TYR A 45 3.57 -8.78 2.01
C TYR A 45 2.36 -8.60 2.94
N PRO A 46 2.59 -8.48 4.27
CA PRO A 46 1.48 -8.42 5.22
C PRO A 46 0.86 -7.05 5.40
N TYR A 47 1.50 -5.98 4.89
CA TYR A 47 1.01 -4.63 5.12
C TYR A 47 0.93 -3.84 3.83
N VAL A 48 -0.06 -2.95 3.78
CA VAL A 48 -0.23 -2.02 2.67
C VAL A 48 -0.34 -0.60 3.24
N LEU A 49 0.51 0.28 2.73
CA LEU A 49 0.44 1.71 3.06
C LEU A 49 -0.35 2.39 1.95
N SER A 50 -1.46 3.02 2.32
CA SER A 50 -2.26 3.77 1.36
C SER A 50 -1.83 5.23 1.41
N THR A 51 -1.44 5.79 0.26
CA THR A 51 -0.91 7.16 0.22
C THR A 51 -1.68 8.02 -0.76
N ILE A 52 -1.76 9.32 -0.44
CA ILE A 52 -2.29 10.34 -1.32
C ILE A 52 -1.25 11.46 -1.35
N ASN A 53 -0.82 11.83 -2.56
CA ASN A 53 0.18 12.89 -2.75
C ASN A 53 1.43 12.65 -1.91
N GLY A 54 1.83 11.39 -1.77
CA GLY A 54 3.05 11.03 -1.07
C GLY A 54 2.96 10.98 0.45
N VAL A 55 1.75 11.15 0.99
CA VAL A 55 1.54 11.12 2.45
C VAL A 55 0.73 9.86 2.79
N VAL A 56 1.14 9.16 3.84
CA VAL A 56 0.44 7.94 4.26
C VAL A 56 -0.86 8.31 4.95
N GLU A 57 -1.98 7.87 4.37
CA GLU A 57 -3.30 8.14 4.90
C GLU A 57 -3.79 7.02 5.81
N GLU A 58 -3.40 5.78 5.51
CA GLU A 58 -3.79 4.65 6.34
C GLU A 58 -2.85 3.48 6.10
N VAL A 59 -2.80 2.57 7.07
CA VAL A 59 -2.03 1.35 6.99
C VAL A 59 -2.98 0.18 7.20
N TYR A 60 -2.94 -0.78 6.29
CA TYR A 60 -3.79 -1.97 6.37
C TYR A 60 -2.94 -3.21 6.61
N GLU A 61 -3.46 -4.09 7.43
CA GLU A 61 -2.89 -5.42 7.58
C GLU A 61 -3.69 -6.36 6.69
N VAL A 62 -2.99 -7.12 5.84
CA VAL A 62 -3.62 -7.95 4.83
C VAL A 62 -3.97 -9.31 5.42
N ASP A 63 -5.23 -9.70 5.28
CA ASP A 63 -5.67 -11.05 5.66
C ASP A 63 -5.33 -12.03 4.54
N ASN A 64 -5.60 -11.65 3.30
CA ASN A 64 -5.17 -12.44 2.14
C ASN A 64 -5.18 -11.61 0.87
N TRP A 65 -4.26 -11.96 -0.02
CA TRP A 65 -4.23 -11.46 -1.38
C TRP A 65 -4.88 -12.49 -2.29
N TYR A 66 -5.59 -12.05 -3.32
CA TYR A 66 -6.24 -12.96 -4.25
C TYR A 66 -6.38 -12.30 -5.62
N GLU A 67 -6.62 -13.14 -6.63
CA GLU A 67 -6.84 -12.63 -7.97
C GLU A 67 -8.22 -11.99 -8.06
N SER A 68 -8.25 -10.80 -8.67
CA SER A 68 -9.49 -10.09 -8.91
C SER A 68 -10.29 -10.79 -10.01
N LYS A 69 -11.59 -10.50 -10.06
CA LYS A 69 -12.43 -10.91 -11.19
C LYS A 69 -11.95 -10.24 -12.48
N GLU A 70 -11.28 -9.11 -12.39
CA GLU A 70 -10.69 -8.46 -13.54
C GLU A 70 -9.39 -9.17 -13.89
N MET A 71 -9.26 -9.51 -15.18
CA MET A 71 -8.11 -10.27 -15.65
C MET A 71 -6.79 -9.59 -15.31
N ASN A 72 -5.82 -10.39 -14.84
CA ASN A 72 -4.46 -9.94 -14.56
C ASN A 72 -4.38 -8.86 -13.48
N ARG A 73 -5.33 -8.87 -12.55
CA ARG A 73 -5.31 -7.93 -11.42
C ARG A 73 -5.44 -8.67 -10.11
N VAL A 74 -4.95 -8.07 -9.05
CA VAL A 74 -5.02 -8.64 -7.70
C VAL A 74 -5.66 -7.65 -6.74
N GLU A 75 -6.26 -8.20 -5.71
CA GLU A 75 -6.91 -7.45 -4.63
C GLU A 75 -6.52 -8.07 -3.31
N PHE A 76 -6.80 -7.35 -2.23
CA PHE A 76 -6.63 -7.94 -0.90
C PHE A 76 -7.85 -7.67 -0.04
N ASN A 77 -8.03 -8.55 0.94
CA ASN A 77 -8.92 -8.31 2.06
C ASN A 77 -8.04 -8.06 3.28
N GLY A 78 -8.42 -7.10 4.08
CA GLY A 78 -7.64 -6.77 5.26
C GLY A 78 -8.40 -5.83 6.17
N HIS A 79 -7.70 -5.30 7.13
CA HIS A 79 -8.26 -4.40 8.13
C HIS A 79 -7.19 -3.39 8.52
N VAL A 80 -7.59 -2.35 9.24
CA VAL A 80 -6.64 -1.34 9.71
C VAL A 80 -5.61 -2.02 10.61
N ALA A 81 -4.34 -1.73 10.36
CA ALA A 81 -3.23 -2.33 11.11
C ALA A 81 -3.26 -1.91 12.58
N PRO A 82 -2.61 -2.68 13.46
CA PRO A 82 -2.49 -2.28 14.86
C PRO A 82 -1.79 -0.94 15.01
N GLU A 83 -2.10 -0.23 16.09
CA GLU A 83 -1.55 1.10 16.29
C GLU A 83 -0.02 1.12 16.34
N CYS A 84 0.59 0.06 16.85
CA CYS A 84 2.05 -0.01 16.90
C CYS A 84 2.68 0.01 15.51
N VAL A 85 1.96 -0.45 14.48
CA VAL A 85 2.42 -0.37 13.10
C VAL A 85 2.01 0.96 12.48
N ARG A 86 0.74 1.36 12.66
CA ARG A 86 0.23 2.61 12.10
C ARG A 86 1.06 3.82 12.51
N SER A 87 1.42 3.89 13.78
CA SER A 87 2.12 5.05 14.32
C SER A 87 3.47 5.31 13.66
N LEU A 88 4.03 4.29 12.99
CA LEU A 88 5.29 4.46 12.28
C LEU A 88 5.13 5.25 10.98
N PHE A 89 3.94 5.26 10.40
CA PHE A 89 3.73 5.75 9.04
C PHE A 89 2.69 6.85 8.90
N ILE A 90 1.66 6.87 9.73
CA ILE A 90 0.50 7.74 9.55
C ILE A 90 0.91 9.22 9.47
N ASP A 91 0.34 9.94 8.50
CA ASP A 91 0.54 11.36 8.26
C ASP A 91 1.96 11.74 7.89
N LYS A 92 2.81 10.77 7.59
CA LYS A 92 4.19 11.01 7.19
C LYS A 92 4.34 10.82 5.69
N LYS A 93 5.33 11.49 5.12
CA LYS A 93 5.63 11.36 3.69
C LYS A 93 6.40 10.08 3.43
N ILE A 94 6.17 9.49 2.26
CA ILE A 94 7.00 8.37 1.82
C ILE A 94 8.42 8.89 1.56
N PRO A 95 9.45 8.07 1.85
CA PRO A 95 10.84 8.48 1.61
C PRO A 95 11.09 8.84 0.16
N GLY A 96 12.03 9.76 -0.04
CA GLY A 96 12.33 10.28 -1.37
C GLY A 96 12.69 9.21 -2.38
N ILE A 97 13.29 8.11 -1.96
CA ILE A 97 13.69 7.03 -2.88
C ILE A 97 12.47 6.41 -3.58
N TYR A 98 11.29 6.49 -2.97
CA TYR A 98 10.06 5.97 -3.57
C TYR A 98 9.33 7.00 -4.43
N ARG A 99 9.81 8.24 -4.44
CA ARG A 99 9.21 9.31 -5.23
C ARG A 99 10.03 9.64 -6.45
N LYS A 100 10.92 8.73 -6.85
CA LYS A 100 11.79 8.94 -8.00
C LYS A 100 10.98 9.20 -9.24
N LYS A 101 11.50 10.14 -10.03
CA LYS A 101 10.92 10.52 -11.30
C LYS A 101 10.82 9.31 -12.22
N GLY A 102 9.72 9.23 -12.95
CA GLY A 102 9.53 8.19 -13.94
C GLY A 102 8.83 6.95 -13.43
N SER A 103 8.56 6.86 -12.14
CA SER A 103 7.82 5.73 -11.61
C SER A 103 6.34 5.93 -11.91
N ALA A 104 5.83 5.19 -12.89
CA ALA A 104 4.42 5.20 -13.24
C ALA A 104 3.66 4.11 -12.49
N ASN A 105 4.37 3.23 -11.80
CA ASN A 105 3.76 2.13 -11.09
C ASN A 105 3.07 2.64 -9.83
N PRO A 106 1.76 2.37 -9.64
CA PRO A 106 1.07 2.81 -8.44
C PRO A 106 1.45 2.04 -7.18
N ALA A 107 2.21 0.94 -7.31
CA ALA A 107 2.60 0.13 -6.17
C ALA A 107 4.12 0.05 -6.06
N LEU A 108 4.62 0.22 -4.85
CA LEU A 108 6.04 0.13 -4.53
C LEU A 108 6.20 -0.90 -3.40
N TYR A 109 7.34 -1.59 -3.40
CA TYR A 109 7.55 -2.70 -2.48
C TYR A 109 8.74 -2.42 -1.56
N LYS A 110 8.60 -2.83 -0.31
CA LYS A 110 9.71 -2.77 0.64
C LYS A 110 9.77 -4.09 1.41
N ARG A 111 10.90 -4.76 1.33
CA ARG A 111 11.15 -6.02 2.06
C ARG A 111 11.96 -5.72 3.31
N LYS A 112 11.71 -6.50 4.36
CA LYS A 112 12.48 -6.36 5.59
C LYS A 112 13.93 -6.76 5.36
N SER A 113 14.81 -6.15 6.12
CA SER A 113 16.24 -6.48 6.06
C SER A 113 16.48 -7.86 6.66
N GLN A 114 17.48 -8.51 6.13
CA GLN A 114 17.88 -9.83 6.63
C GLN A 114 19.14 -9.73 7.47
#